data_fd2ab9343fe6aa92acba8c1c2fd3a084
#
_entry.id   fd2ab9343fe6aa92acba8c1c2fd3a084
#
_cell.length_a   1.000
_cell.length_b   1.000
_cell.length_c   1.000
_cell.angle_alpha   90.00
_cell.angle_beta   90.00
_cell.angle_gamma   90.00
#
_symmetry.space_group_name_H-M   'P 1'
#
loop_
_entity.id
_entity.type
_entity.pdbx_description
1 polymer ?
#
loop_
_entity_poly.entity_id
_entity_poly.type
_entity_poly.pdbx_seq_one_letter_code
_entity_poly.pdbx_strand_id
1 'polypeptide(L)'
;LDPIYMDNKRVSRADLDRVSKTRPIGILHASGHIMNVNSKALELGGLMKTGINHPGIPLDKEGYPTGELYGPDAMTPVGVHVGFNRSLTDSDEAGLIAFGKLCVRTGVTTVTDLAARLTEDGVDAMIKITNNKNYPACVVALKVFLGATAKETVELVQALKKKSTERLRLGRIKAVADGSIQGFSARMRWPGYHNGAPNGLWYTAPDQLSDLYKLSLEAGIQVHTHTNGDEATEMALDMLEGALRKYSSPDHRFTLQHCQLADAAQFRRMKKLDMCVNLFANHHYYWGDEHYRLTVGPDRASRMNACKTALKTKVPMAIHSDAPVTPLGPLFTAWCAVTRETASGRIQGEEERIAIEDAMYAITLGAAYTLHMDDEIGSLETGKRADLAILEEDPFLVNPNELKDIKVWGTMQAGRIFDASLL
;
A
#
# COMPACT_ATOMS: atom_id res chain seq x y z
N LEU A 1 8.95 6.11 13.49
CA LEU A 1 8.09 6.37 14.65
C LEU A 1 6.73 5.73 14.40
N ASP A 2 6.15 5.11 15.43
CA ASP A 2 4.81 4.54 15.35
C ASP A 2 4.11 4.74 16.70
N PRO A 3 3.03 5.56 16.76
CA PRO A 3 2.39 5.93 18.04
C PRO A 3 1.86 4.74 18.82
N ILE A 4 1.51 3.65 18.14
CA ILE A 4 0.99 2.43 18.75
C ILE A 4 1.99 1.80 19.75
N TYR A 5 3.30 1.97 19.53
CA TYR A 5 4.37 1.48 20.43
C TYR A 5 4.79 2.51 21.49
N MET A 6 4.15 3.66 21.53
CA MET A 6 4.49 4.75 22.43
C MET A 6 3.39 5.04 23.46
N ASP A 7 2.53 4.07 23.76
CA ASP A 7 1.37 4.22 24.65
C ASP A 7 0.53 5.47 24.33
N ASN A 8 0.30 5.72 23.05
CA ASN A 8 -0.39 6.91 22.51
C ASN A 8 0.29 8.26 22.81
N LYS A 9 1.53 8.28 23.25
CA LYS A 9 2.26 9.54 23.35
C LYS A 9 2.48 10.11 21.95
N ARG A 10 2.01 11.32 21.76
CA ARG A 10 2.18 12.07 20.51
C ARG A 10 3.38 13.00 20.65
N VAL A 11 4.30 12.92 19.66
CA VAL A 11 5.45 13.83 19.59
C VAL A 11 4.95 15.19 19.12
N SER A 12 5.13 16.23 19.93
CA SER A 12 4.74 17.59 19.58
C SER A 12 5.90 18.38 18.94
N ARG A 13 5.56 19.54 18.33
CA ARG A 13 6.58 20.49 17.86
C ARG A 13 7.51 20.93 18.99
N ALA A 14 6.98 21.09 20.22
CA ALA A 14 7.77 21.50 21.37
C ALA A 14 8.80 20.43 21.78
N ASP A 15 8.48 19.14 21.63
CA ASP A 15 9.44 18.06 21.87
C ASP A 15 10.59 18.12 20.86
N LEU A 16 10.29 18.35 19.59
CA LEU A 16 11.29 18.46 18.53
C LEU A 16 12.08 19.80 18.60
N ASP A 17 11.47 20.88 19.09
CA ASP A 17 12.16 22.16 19.36
C ASP A 17 13.24 22.04 20.45
N ARG A 18 13.11 21.07 21.36
CA ARG A 18 14.18 20.75 22.33
C ARG A 18 15.42 20.16 21.67
N VAL A 19 15.27 19.53 20.50
CA VAL A 19 16.38 19.01 19.71
C VAL A 19 17.02 20.13 18.90
N SER A 20 16.21 20.94 18.19
CA SER A 20 16.69 22.13 17.46
C SER A 20 15.56 23.11 17.20
N LYS A 21 15.83 24.39 17.46
CA LYS A 21 14.96 25.51 17.10
C LYS A 21 15.35 26.18 15.78
N THR A 22 16.52 25.87 15.25
CA THR A 22 17.08 26.55 14.08
C THR A 22 17.13 25.67 12.83
N ARG A 23 17.20 24.34 13.00
CA ARG A 23 17.17 23.37 11.90
C ARG A 23 15.76 22.82 11.76
N PRO A 24 15.21 22.69 10.55
CA PRO A 24 13.95 22.00 10.34
C PRO A 24 14.13 20.51 10.66
N ILE A 25 13.19 19.95 11.43
CA ILE A 25 13.15 18.54 11.80
C ILE A 25 11.82 17.97 11.36
N GLY A 26 11.85 16.81 10.72
CA GLY A 26 10.68 16.01 10.39
C GLY A 26 10.91 14.55 10.71
N ILE A 27 9.93 13.90 11.30
CA ILE A 27 9.90 12.45 11.57
C ILE A 27 8.67 11.88 10.85
N LEU A 28 8.90 11.12 9.79
CA LEU A 28 7.84 10.38 9.13
C LEU A 28 7.53 9.11 9.91
N HIS A 29 6.24 8.84 10.14
CA HIS A 29 5.81 7.57 10.71
C HIS A 29 6.03 6.42 9.72
N ALA A 30 6.21 5.20 10.24
CA ALA A 30 6.43 4.01 9.42
C ALA A 30 5.32 3.79 8.38
N SER A 31 4.08 4.17 8.72
CA SER A 31 2.92 4.08 7.83
C SER A 31 2.96 5.05 6.62
N GLY A 32 3.82 6.08 6.64
CA GLY A 32 3.82 7.14 5.62
C GLY A 32 2.65 8.14 5.72
N HIS A 33 1.70 7.94 6.63
CA HIS A 33 0.46 8.74 6.72
C HIS A 33 0.54 9.92 7.67
N ILE A 34 1.56 9.99 8.52
CA ILE A 34 1.72 11.02 9.55
C ILE A 34 3.17 11.48 9.59
N MET A 35 3.37 12.77 9.80
CA MET A 35 4.68 13.38 10.04
C MET A 35 4.63 14.27 11.27
N ASN A 36 5.63 14.14 12.17
CA ASN A 36 5.86 15.08 13.24
C ASN A 36 6.96 16.04 12.87
N VAL A 37 6.75 17.35 13.08
CA VAL A 37 7.66 18.41 12.67
C VAL A 37 7.84 19.44 13.78
N ASN A 38 9.01 20.10 13.79
CA ASN A 38 9.29 21.17 14.74
C ASN A 38 8.76 22.55 14.24
N SER A 39 8.84 23.57 15.10
CA SER A 39 8.41 24.93 14.77
C SER A 39 9.13 25.49 13.56
N LYS A 40 10.43 25.21 13.41
CA LYS A 40 11.21 25.68 12.25
C LYS A 40 10.74 25.10 10.92
N ALA A 41 10.37 23.85 10.89
CA ALA A 41 9.81 23.22 9.70
C ALA A 41 8.43 23.80 9.35
N LEU A 42 7.57 24.05 10.37
CA LEU A 42 6.27 24.71 10.18
C LEU A 42 6.41 26.15 9.65
N GLU A 43 7.39 26.90 10.16
CA GLU A 43 7.70 28.27 9.66
C GLU A 43 8.06 28.24 8.16
N LEU A 44 8.98 27.38 7.78
CA LEU A 44 9.44 27.26 6.39
C LEU A 44 8.29 26.80 5.46
N GLY A 45 7.40 25.94 5.95
CA GLY A 45 6.21 25.48 5.21
C GLY A 45 5.05 26.47 5.23
N GLY A 46 5.20 27.67 5.87
CA GLY A 46 4.14 28.67 5.97
C GLY A 46 2.96 28.28 6.87
N LEU A 47 3.14 27.27 7.72
CA LEU A 47 2.12 26.73 8.59
C LEU A 47 2.23 27.23 10.05
N MET A 48 3.29 27.92 10.45
CA MET A 48 3.43 28.42 11.83
C MET A 48 2.61 29.69 12.02
N LYS A 49 1.28 29.57 12.03
CA LYS A 49 0.31 30.65 12.17
C LYS A 49 -0.98 30.14 12.78
N THR A 50 -1.81 31.03 13.32
CA THR A 50 -3.17 30.76 13.77
C THR A 50 -4.18 30.80 12.61
N GLY A 51 -5.41 30.31 12.85
CA GLY A 51 -6.50 30.37 11.86
C GLY A 51 -6.40 29.33 10.74
N ILE A 52 -5.58 28.31 10.89
CA ILE A 52 -5.55 27.18 9.94
C ILE A 52 -6.83 26.36 10.13
N ASN A 53 -7.58 26.18 9.05
CA ASN A 53 -8.75 25.31 9.02
C ASN A 53 -8.45 24.11 8.09
N HIS A 54 -7.71 23.13 8.61
CA HIS A 54 -7.37 21.92 7.89
C HIS A 54 -7.46 20.71 8.81
N PRO A 55 -8.27 19.69 8.49
CA PRO A 55 -8.52 18.55 9.39
C PRO A 55 -7.25 17.76 9.72
N GLY A 56 -6.27 17.73 8.81
CA GLY A 56 -4.99 17.05 8.99
C GLY A 56 -3.93 17.87 9.75
N ILE A 57 -4.27 19.05 10.27
CA ILE A 57 -3.34 19.93 11.02
C ILE A 57 -3.94 20.23 12.39
N PRO A 58 -3.75 19.37 13.40
CA PRO A 58 -4.22 19.62 14.76
C PRO A 58 -3.61 20.89 15.36
N LEU A 59 -4.42 21.67 16.06
CA LEU A 59 -4.02 22.91 16.70
C LEU A 59 -3.91 22.74 18.22
N ASP A 60 -2.99 23.45 18.82
CA ASP A 60 -2.88 23.59 20.28
C ASP A 60 -3.94 24.57 20.84
N LYS A 61 -3.90 24.81 22.16
CA LYS A 61 -4.86 25.68 22.82
C LYS A 61 -4.75 27.15 22.41
N GLU A 62 -3.60 27.56 21.93
CA GLU A 62 -3.29 28.88 21.42
C GLU A 62 -3.65 29.03 19.91
N GLY A 63 -4.09 27.95 19.27
CA GLY A 63 -4.50 27.93 17.86
C GLY A 63 -3.35 27.75 16.87
N TYR A 64 -2.16 27.33 17.32
CA TYR A 64 -1.02 26.98 16.46
C TYR A 64 -0.96 25.48 16.21
N PRO A 65 -0.39 25.03 15.06
CA PRO A 65 -0.18 23.61 14.79
C PRO A 65 0.61 22.91 15.90
N THR A 66 0.14 21.74 16.32
CA THR A 66 0.83 20.90 17.32
C THR A 66 2.16 20.35 16.85
N GLY A 67 2.39 20.33 15.52
CA GLY A 67 3.53 19.73 14.87
C GLY A 67 3.24 18.32 14.33
N GLU A 68 2.09 17.76 14.57
CA GLU A 68 1.65 16.51 13.94
C GLU A 68 0.83 16.83 12.69
N LEU A 69 1.18 16.23 11.54
CA LEU A 69 0.56 16.48 10.25
C LEU A 69 0.03 15.16 9.68
N TYR A 70 -1.25 15.13 9.31
CA TYR A 70 -1.95 13.95 8.82
C TYR A 70 -2.26 14.07 7.34
N GLY A 71 -1.85 13.06 6.60
CA GLY A 71 -2.13 12.96 5.17
C GLY A 71 -1.23 13.83 4.29
N PRO A 72 -1.21 13.50 2.99
CA PRO A 72 -0.30 14.14 2.04
C PRO A 72 -0.47 15.67 1.95
N ASP A 73 -1.70 16.17 1.99
CA ASP A 73 -2.00 17.59 1.83
C ASP A 73 -1.41 18.43 2.97
N ALA A 74 -1.49 17.92 4.21
CA ALA A 74 -0.91 18.57 5.38
C ALA A 74 0.63 18.47 5.40
N MET A 75 1.18 17.35 4.93
CA MET A 75 2.62 17.08 4.96
C MET A 75 3.41 17.75 3.83
N THR A 76 2.82 17.90 2.65
CA THR A 76 3.53 18.40 1.45
C THR A 76 4.18 19.76 1.64
N PRO A 77 3.53 20.79 2.22
CA PRO A 77 4.14 22.12 2.38
C PRO A 77 5.42 22.11 3.23
N VAL A 78 5.52 21.18 4.16
CA VAL A 78 6.65 21.07 5.11
C VAL A 78 7.68 20.05 4.64
N GLY A 79 7.25 19.01 3.95
CA GLY A 79 8.06 17.86 3.53
C GLY A 79 9.30 18.27 2.73
N VAL A 80 9.19 19.26 1.85
CA VAL A 80 10.31 19.78 1.05
C VAL A 80 11.45 20.36 1.90
N HIS A 81 11.12 20.93 3.07
CA HIS A 81 12.08 21.59 3.96
C HIS A 81 12.80 20.62 4.89
N VAL A 82 12.24 19.42 5.10
CA VAL A 82 12.84 18.33 5.91
C VAL A 82 13.41 17.21 5.03
N GLY A 83 13.48 17.42 3.71
CA GLY A 83 14.07 16.46 2.77
C GLY A 83 13.16 15.29 2.39
N PHE A 84 11.91 15.30 2.82
CA PHE A 84 10.96 14.21 2.58
C PHE A 84 10.71 13.96 1.08
N ASN A 85 10.60 15.02 0.29
CA ASN A 85 10.30 14.90 -1.14
C ASN A 85 11.44 14.29 -1.97
N ARG A 86 12.68 14.39 -1.50
CA ARG A 86 13.85 13.89 -2.25
C ARG A 86 14.11 12.40 -2.01
N SER A 87 13.82 11.91 -0.79
CA SER A 87 14.24 10.56 -0.39
C SER A 87 13.22 9.47 -0.66
N LEU A 88 11.93 9.80 -0.82
CA LEU A 88 10.85 8.80 -0.91
C LEU A 88 10.03 8.86 -2.19
N THR A 89 10.19 9.88 -3.02
CA THR A 89 9.33 10.10 -4.19
C THR A 89 10.08 10.35 -5.50
N ASP A 90 11.38 10.58 -5.45
CA ASP A 90 12.20 10.73 -6.63
C ASP A 90 12.97 9.44 -6.87
N SER A 91 12.56 8.71 -7.91
CA SER A 91 13.27 7.51 -8.37
C SER A 91 14.61 7.93 -8.94
N ASP A 92 15.66 7.93 -8.13
CA ASP A 92 17.00 8.06 -8.66
C ASP A 92 17.48 6.73 -9.28
N GLU A 93 18.44 6.83 -10.20
CA GLU A 93 18.98 5.66 -10.90
C GLU A 93 19.58 4.63 -9.92
N ALA A 94 20.29 5.09 -8.90
CA ALA A 94 20.92 4.23 -7.90
C ALA A 94 19.87 3.51 -7.03
N GLY A 95 18.81 4.20 -6.65
CA GLY A 95 17.70 3.62 -5.89
C GLY A 95 16.96 2.54 -6.67
N LEU A 96 16.67 2.78 -7.95
CA LEU A 96 16.04 1.78 -8.82
C LEU A 96 16.91 0.54 -9.01
N ILE A 97 18.22 0.71 -9.22
CA ILE A 97 19.15 -0.40 -9.34
C ILE A 97 19.22 -1.20 -8.04
N ALA A 98 19.33 -0.53 -6.89
CA ALA A 98 19.34 -1.19 -5.58
C ALA A 98 18.03 -1.96 -5.33
N PHE A 99 16.90 -1.39 -5.73
CA PHE A 99 15.61 -2.04 -5.61
C PHE A 99 15.50 -3.28 -6.53
N GLY A 100 16.02 -3.22 -7.75
CA GLY A 100 16.12 -4.39 -8.63
C GLY A 100 16.92 -5.54 -7.99
N LYS A 101 18.04 -5.25 -7.32
CA LYS A 101 18.81 -6.25 -6.57
C LYS A 101 18.02 -6.84 -5.41
N LEU A 102 17.25 -6.02 -4.70
CA LEU A 102 16.36 -6.50 -3.63
C LEU A 102 15.30 -7.45 -4.18
N CYS A 103 14.71 -7.13 -5.35
CA CYS A 103 13.74 -8.01 -6.01
C CYS A 103 14.32 -9.41 -6.27
N VAL A 104 15.55 -9.52 -6.76
CA VAL A 104 16.20 -10.83 -6.98
C VAL A 104 16.37 -11.60 -5.69
N ARG A 105 16.88 -10.94 -4.64
CA ARG A 105 17.12 -11.58 -3.33
C ARG A 105 15.84 -12.09 -2.67
N THR A 106 14.70 -11.51 -3.02
CA THR A 106 13.39 -11.85 -2.44
C THR A 106 12.48 -12.65 -3.39
N GLY A 107 12.99 -13.01 -4.59
CA GLY A 107 12.24 -13.82 -5.56
C GLY A 107 11.16 -13.04 -6.32
N VAL A 108 11.29 -11.71 -6.43
CA VAL A 108 10.30 -10.86 -7.11
C VAL A 108 10.74 -10.58 -8.54
N THR A 109 9.89 -10.91 -9.50
CA THR A 109 10.13 -10.65 -10.94
C THR A 109 9.26 -9.51 -11.48
N THR A 110 8.12 -9.24 -10.84
CA THR A 110 7.25 -8.08 -11.12
C THR A 110 6.86 -7.43 -9.81
N VAL A 111 7.02 -6.11 -9.74
CA VAL A 111 6.76 -5.31 -8.54
C VAL A 111 5.89 -4.11 -8.86
N THR A 112 5.07 -3.68 -7.90
CA THR A 112 4.25 -2.47 -8.02
C THR A 112 4.86 -1.30 -7.27
N ASP A 113 4.91 -0.12 -7.90
CA ASP A 113 5.04 1.17 -7.22
C ASP A 113 3.66 1.83 -7.18
N LEU A 114 2.99 1.71 -6.03
CA LEU A 114 1.60 2.16 -5.87
C LEU A 114 1.47 3.67 -5.55
N ALA A 115 2.56 4.39 -5.34
CA ALA A 115 2.50 5.81 -4.96
C ALA A 115 3.35 6.71 -5.85
N ALA A 116 3.60 6.28 -7.09
CA ALA A 116 4.46 6.98 -8.03
C ALA A 116 3.91 8.35 -8.43
N ARG A 117 4.75 9.38 -8.38
CA ARG A 117 4.39 10.72 -8.86
C ARG A 117 4.34 10.79 -10.38
N LEU A 118 5.16 10.01 -11.06
CA LEU A 118 5.24 9.91 -12.52
C LEU A 118 5.42 11.28 -13.20
N THR A 119 6.41 12.04 -12.75
CA THR A 119 6.89 13.22 -13.44
C THR A 119 7.50 12.81 -14.79
N GLU A 120 7.58 13.72 -15.74
CA GLU A 120 8.11 13.41 -17.08
C GLU A 120 9.55 12.86 -17.01
N ASP A 121 10.45 13.59 -16.33
CA ASP A 121 11.85 13.15 -16.12
C ASP A 121 11.93 11.82 -15.37
N GLY A 122 11.07 11.61 -14.37
CA GLY A 122 11.01 10.36 -13.61
C GLY A 122 10.59 9.16 -14.46
N VAL A 123 9.60 9.34 -15.31
CA VAL A 123 9.14 8.29 -16.25
C VAL A 123 10.24 7.94 -17.25
N ASP A 124 10.92 8.94 -17.83
CA ASP A 124 11.99 8.72 -18.81
C ASP A 124 13.19 8.02 -18.14
N ALA A 125 13.54 8.38 -16.91
CA ALA A 125 14.56 7.67 -16.12
C ALA A 125 14.15 6.21 -15.84
N MET A 126 12.90 5.97 -15.43
CA MET A 126 12.39 4.61 -15.21
C MET A 126 12.44 3.78 -16.50
N ILE A 127 12.03 4.34 -17.64
CA ILE A 127 12.10 3.67 -18.94
C ILE A 127 13.55 3.28 -19.27
N LYS A 128 14.49 4.23 -19.13
CA LYS A 128 15.91 3.97 -19.40
C LYS A 128 16.46 2.83 -18.56
N ILE A 129 16.14 2.80 -17.27
CA ILE A 129 16.69 1.83 -16.31
C ILE A 129 16.02 0.46 -16.49
N THR A 130 14.70 0.40 -16.51
CA THR A 130 13.96 -0.85 -16.58
C THR A 130 14.14 -1.57 -17.92
N ASN A 131 14.32 -0.83 -19.03
CA ASN A 131 14.60 -1.41 -20.34
C ASN A 131 16.05 -1.92 -20.48
N ASN A 132 16.94 -1.60 -19.54
CA ASN A 132 18.24 -2.23 -19.52
C ASN A 132 18.07 -3.75 -19.29
N LYS A 133 18.64 -4.56 -20.18
CA LYS A 133 18.55 -6.03 -20.08
C LYS A 133 19.11 -6.60 -18.76
N ASN A 134 19.95 -5.83 -18.06
CA ASN A 134 20.51 -6.21 -16.76
C ASN A 134 19.60 -5.80 -15.58
N TYR A 135 18.50 -5.09 -15.83
CA TYR A 135 17.53 -4.81 -14.80
C TYR A 135 16.63 -6.04 -14.57
N PRO A 136 16.52 -6.56 -13.34
CA PRO A 136 16.02 -7.91 -13.10
C PRO A 136 14.50 -8.00 -12.86
N ALA A 137 13.75 -6.91 -12.95
CA ALA A 137 12.34 -6.90 -12.63
C ALA A 137 11.49 -6.10 -13.64
N CYS A 138 10.21 -6.41 -13.72
CA CYS A 138 9.20 -5.56 -14.33
C CYS A 138 8.62 -4.64 -13.24
N VAL A 139 8.47 -3.35 -13.53
CA VAL A 139 7.87 -2.36 -12.64
C VAL A 139 6.49 -1.97 -13.16
N VAL A 140 5.47 -2.07 -12.32
CA VAL A 140 4.12 -1.57 -12.59
C VAL A 140 3.90 -0.34 -11.73
N ALA A 141 4.00 0.85 -12.32
CA ALA A 141 3.90 2.11 -11.60
C ALA A 141 2.51 2.73 -11.77
N LEU A 142 1.87 3.02 -10.63
CA LEU A 142 0.55 3.62 -10.56
C LEU A 142 0.66 5.09 -10.19
N LYS A 143 0.00 5.95 -10.97
CA LYS A 143 -0.10 7.39 -10.68
C LYS A 143 -0.88 7.59 -9.38
N VAL A 144 -0.24 8.18 -8.38
CA VAL A 144 -0.96 8.57 -7.16
C VAL A 144 -1.92 9.72 -7.46
N PHE A 145 -3.17 9.56 -7.02
CA PHE A 145 -4.21 10.61 -7.07
C PHE A 145 -3.99 11.57 -5.90
N LEU A 146 -3.27 12.64 -6.17
CA LEU A 146 -2.90 13.65 -5.19
C LEU A 146 -2.63 14.99 -5.87
N GLY A 147 -3.24 16.06 -5.36
CA GLY A 147 -2.96 17.44 -5.79
C GLY A 147 -3.45 17.78 -7.20
N ALA A 148 -4.33 16.95 -7.79
CA ALA A 148 -4.92 17.16 -9.11
C ALA A 148 -6.38 16.71 -9.10
N THR A 149 -7.17 17.17 -10.06
CA THR A 149 -8.54 16.71 -10.26
C THR A 149 -8.58 15.29 -10.84
N ALA A 150 -9.71 14.61 -10.71
CA ALA A 150 -9.93 13.30 -11.30
C ALA A 150 -9.74 13.34 -12.83
N LYS A 151 -10.22 14.39 -13.49
CA LYS A 151 -10.08 14.58 -14.94
C LYS A 151 -8.61 14.69 -15.35
N GLU A 152 -7.86 15.61 -14.74
CA GLU A 152 -6.43 15.80 -15.03
C GLU A 152 -5.62 14.52 -14.80
N THR A 153 -5.94 13.79 -13.72
CA THR A 153 -5.26 12.53 -13.40
C THR A 153 -5.55 11.46 -14.45
N VAL A 154 -6.80 11.29 -14.88
CA VAL A 154 -7.20 10.31 -15.89
C VAL A 154 -6.57 10.64 -17.25
N GLU A 155 -6.61 11.91 -17.69
CA GLU A 155 -5.99 12.37 -18.94
C GLU A 155 -4.47 12.11 -18.95
N LEU A 156 -3.78 12.45 -17.85
CA LEU A 156 -2.35 12.16 -17.69
C LEU A 156 -2.07 10.65 -17.79
N VAL A 157 -2.85 9.82 -17.10
CA VAL A 157 -2.63 8.38 -17.07
C VAL A 157 -2.92 7.72 -18.42
N GLN A 158 -3.89 8.24 -19.19
CA GLN A 158 -4.09 7.81 -20.59
C GLN A 158 -2.87 8.11 -21.47
N ALA A 159 -2.25 9.27 -21.29
CA ALA A 159 -1.01 9.63 -22.00
C ALA A 159 0.16 8.74 -21.58
N LEU A 160 0.33 8.50 -20.27
CA LEU A 160 1.37 7.64 -19.71
C LEU A 160 1.23 6.19 -20.15
N LYS A 161 0.00 5.67 -20.29
CA LYS A 161 -0.25 4.31 -20.76
C LYS A 161 0.45 4.03 -22.11
N LYS A 162 0.54 5.03 -22.99
CA LYS A 162 1.21 4.91 -24.29
C LYS A 162 2.74 4.84 -24.19
N LYS A 163 3.32 5.27 -23.06
CA LYS A 163 4.75 5.16 -22.76
C LYS A 163 5.14 3.83 -22.12
N SER A 164 4.19 2.91 -21.88
CA SER A 164 4.49 1.59 -21.32
C SER A 164 5.45 0.80 -22.20
N THR A 165 6.31 0.02 -21.54
CA THR A 165 7.22 -0.93 -22.20
C THR A 165 6.97 -2.34 -21.66
N GLU A 166 7.72 -3.35 -22.10
CA GLU A 166 7.61 -4.70 -21.56
C GLU A 166 8.01 -4.77 -20.07
N ARG A 167 8.86 -3.84 -19.61
CA ARG A 167 9.42 -3.83 -18.25
C ARG A 167 8.97 -2.67 -17.37
N LEU A 168 8.27 -1.69 -17.93
CA LEU A 168 7.61 -0.61 -17.21
C LEU A 168 6.16 -0.52 -17.65
N ARG A 169 5.24 -0.85 -16.77
CA ARG A 169 3.80 -0.80 -17.03
C ARG A 169 3.21 0.44 -16.35
N LEU A 170 2.65 1.30 -17.17
CA LEU A 170 1.98 2.54 -16.79
C LEU A 170 0.49 2.45 -17.14
N GLY A 171 -0.33 3.44 -16.73
CA GLY A 171 -1.72 3.49 -17.14
C GLY A 171 -2.71 3.01 -16.08
N ARG A 172 -2.34 3.08 -14.80
CA ARG A 172 -3.19 2.79 -13.64
C ARG A 172 -3.13 3.91 -12.63
N ILE A 173 -4.13 4.01 -11.75
CA ILE A 173 -4.24 5.05 -10.72
C ILE A 173 -4.24 4.41 -9.34
N LYS A 174 -3.61 5.09 -8.37
CA LYS A 174 -3.69 4.78 -6.94
C LYS A 174 -4.40 5.92 -6.22
N ALA A 175 -5.53 5.63 -5.59
CA ALA A 175 -6.20 6.52 -4.64
C ALA A 175 -5.91 6.08 -3.20
N VAL A 176 -6.00 7.03 -2.25
CA VAL A 176 -5.83 6.78 -0.82
C VAL A 176 -7.07 7.32 -0.12
N ALA A 177 -7.95 6.42 0.33
CA ALA A 177 -9.23 6.82 0.92
C ALA A 177 -9.08 7.31 2.37
N ASP A 178 -8.34 6.56 3.19
CA ASP A 178 -8.11 6.85 4.61
C ASP A 178 -6.63 6.66 4.99
N GLY A 179 -6.34 6.73 6.29
CA GLY A 179 -4.98 6.54 6.80
C GLY A 179 -4.72 5.14 7.35
N SER A 180 -3.85 5.04 8.37
CA SER A 180 -3.42 3.77 8.97
C SER A 180 -4.09 3.52 10.32
N ILE A 181 -4.31 2.23 10.65
CA ILE A 181 -4.89 1.84 11.96
C ILE A 181 -3.89 2.12 13.09
N GLN A 182 -2.61 1.75 12.91
CA GLN A 182 -1.56 1.98 13.89
C GLN A 182 -1.25 3.48 14.13
N GLY A 183 -1.58 4.33 13.17
CA GLY A 183 -1.48 5.78 13.27
C GLY A 183 -2.74 6.46 13.81
N PHE A 184 -3.82 5.71 14.08
CA PHE A 184 -5.13 6.23 14.46
C PHE A 184 -5.71 7.21 13.43
N SER A 185 -5.47 6.97 12.16
CA SER A 185 -5.95 7.79 11.05
C SER A 185 -6.82 7.04 10.04
N ALA A 186 -7.05 5.74 10.25
CA ALA A 186 -8.02 4.95 9.48
C ALA A 186 -9.46 5.30 9.85
N ARG A 187 -10.36 5.28 8.86
CA ARG A 187 -11.80 5.52 9.03
C ARG A 187 -12.51 4.23 9.42
N MET A 188 -13.04 4.20 10.62
CA MET A 188 -13.66 3.03 11.21
C MET A 188 -15.15 3.24 11.46
N ARG A 189 -15.96 2.23 11.17
CA ARG A 189 -17.35 2.17 11.60
C ARG A 189 -17.46 2.17 13.13
N TRP A 190 -18.63 2.51 13.64
CA TRP A 190 -18.93 2.34 15.05
C TRP A 190 -18.59 0.91 15.52
N PRO A 191 -17.97 0.73 16.69
CA PRO A 191 -17.70 1.69 17.75
C PRO A 191 -16.39 2.50 17.61
N GLY A 192 -15.71 2.48 16.46
CA GLY A 192 -14.46 3.20 16.26
C GLY A 192 -13.25 2.50 16.87
N TYR A 193 -12.25 3.25 17.32
CA TYR A 193 -11.07 2.70 17.97
C TYR A 193 -11.37 2.15 19.36
N HIS A 194 -10.78 1.00 19.69
CA HIS A 194 -11.02 0.30 20.98
C HIS A 194 -10.65 1.14 22.19
N ASN A 195 -9.60 1.94 22.10
CA ASN A 195 -9.15 2.85 23.16
C ASN A 195 -9.91 4.20 23.18
N GLY A 196 -10.94 4.39 22.37
CA GLY A 196 -11.72 5.61 22.28
C GLY A 196 -11.02 6.76 21.53
N ALA A 197 -9.93 6.51 20.82
CA ALA A 197 -9.31 7.52 19.97
C ALA A 197 -10.32 8.05 18.92
N PRO A 198 -10.21 9.33 18.52
CA PRO A 198 -11.05 9.90 17.45
C PRO A 198 -10.95 9.08 16.16
N ASN A 199 -12.04 9.05 15.40
CA ASN A 199 -12.04 8.40 14.09
C ASN A 199 -11.05 9.09 13.13
N GLY A 200 -10.55 8.35 12.15
CA GLY A 200 -9.59 8.85 11.18
C GLY A 200 -10.15 9.87 10.19
N LEU A 201 -9.36 10.21 9.19
CA LEU A 201 -9.66 11.23 8.19
C LEU A 201 -9.86 10.62 6.80
N TRP A 202 -10.66 11.28 5.97
CA TRP A 202 -10.66 11.07 4.53
C TRP A 202 -9.44 11.76 3.92
N TYR A 203 -8.59 11.00 3.23
CA TYR A 203 -7.48 11.56 2.45
C TYR A 203 -7.92 11.83 1.00
N THR A 204 -8.85 11.03 0.49
CA THR A 204 -9.63 11.35 -0.70
C THR A 204 -11.09 11.45 -0.26
N ALA A 205 -11.72 12.60 -0.47
CA ALA A 205 -13.12 12.79 -0.13
C ALA A 205 -14.04 11.90 -0.97
N PRO A 206 -15.21 11.49 -0.46
CA PRO A 206 -16.11 10.57 -1.17
C PRO A 206 -16.53 11.05 -2.57
N ASP A 207 -16.81 12.34 -2.73
CA ASP A 207 -17.15 12.95 -4.02
C ASP A 207 -15.97 12.89 -5.01
N GLN A 208 -14.75 13.18 -4.56
CA GLN A 208 -13.54 13.06 -5.37
C GLN A 208 -13.29 11.62 -5.83
N LEU A 209 -13.49 10.64 -4.93
CA LEU A 209 -13.34 9.22 -5.27
C LEU A 209 -14.43 8.78 -6.25
N SER A 210 -15.68 9.25 -6.05
CA SER A 210 -16.79 9.00 -6.97
C SER A 210 -16.48 9.48 -8.39
N ASP A 211 -15.96 10.70 -8.54
CA ASP A 211 -15.62 11.27 -9.84
C ASP A 211 -14.42 10.55 -10.46
N LEU A 212 -13.41 10.20 -9.65
CA LEU A 212 -12.28 9.40 -10.12
C LEU A 212 -12.75 8.05 -10.68
N TYR A 213 -13.61 7.33 -9.97
CA TYR A 213 -14.11 6.03 -10.40
C TYR A 213 -14.93 6.13 -11.70
N LYS A 214 -15.84 7.11 -11.82
CA LYS A 214 -16.62 7.34 -13.03
C LYS A 214 -15.75 7.58 -14.25
N LEU A 215 -14.82 8.54 -14.15
CA LEU A 215 -13.94 8.92 -15.25
C LEU A 215 -12.96 7.78 -15.60
N SER A 216 -12.50 7.02 -14.60
CA SER A 216 -11.61 5.89 -14.82
C SER A 216 -12.31 4.72 -15.52
N LEU A 217 -13.57 4.40 -15.16
CA LEU A 217 -14.39 3.40 -15.86
C LEU A 217 -14.64 3.80 -17.31
N GLU A 218 -15.01 5.06 -17.56
CA GLU A 218 -15.24 5.60 -18.90
C GLU A 218 -13.97 5.53 -19.77
N ALA A 219 -12.79 5.75 -19.15
CA ALA A 219 -11.50 5.74 -19.82
C ALA A 219 -10.84 4.34 -19.94
N GLY A 220 -11.44 3.30 -19.33
CA GLY A 220 -10.84 1.98 -19.26
C GLY A 220 -9.50 1.95 -18.50
N ILE A 221 -9.43 2.73 -17.39
CA ILE A 221 -8.27 2.84 -16.51
C ILE A 221 -8.58 2.16 -15.19
N GLN A 222 -7.72 1.22 -14.78
CA GLN A 222 -7.84 0.53 -13.50
C GLN A 222 -7.44 1.46 -12.33
N VAL A 223 -8.22 1.37 -11.24
CA VAL A 223 -7.93 2.10 -9.99
C VAL A 223 -7.66 1.11 -8.86
N HIS A 224 -6.57 1.34 -8.13
CA HIS A 224 -6.26 0.70 -6.86
C HIS A 224 -6.51 1.69 -5.74
N THR A 225 -7.34 1.34 -4.77
CA THR A 225 -7.73 2.25 -3.68
C THR A 225 -7.27 1.69 -2.34
N HIS A 226 -6.47 2.47 -1.61
CA HIS A 226 -6.11 2.17 -0.23
C HIS A 226 -7.34 2.33 0.67
N THR A 227 -7.66 1.29 1.42
CA THR A 227 -8.65 1.30 2.50
C THR A 227 -8.15 0.46 3.66
N ASN A 228 -8.01 1.03 4.85
CA ASN A 228 -7.65 0.29 6.05
C ASN A 228 -8.86 0.07 6.96
N GLY A 229 -9.64 1.11 7.20
CA GLY A 229 -10.86 1.01 7.99
C GLY A 229 -12.03 0.42 7.20
N ASP A 230 -12.94 -0.20 7.93
CA ASP A 230 -14.17 -0.77 7.37
C ASP A 230 -15.16 0.29 6.88
N GLU A 231 -15.13 1.52 7.45
CA GLU A 231 -15.89 2.65 6.92
C GLU A 231 -15.33 3.12 5.57
N ALA A 232 -13.99 3.18 5.43
CA ALA A 232 -13.36 3.54 4.16
C ALA A 232 -13.63 2.49 3.08
N THR A 233 -13.59 1.21 3.45
CA THR A 233 -13.96 0.11 2.55
C THR A 233 -15.40 0.25 2.05
N GLU A 234 -16.35 0.53 2.95
CA GLU A 234 -17.75 0.73 2.57
C GLU A 234 -17.95 1.91 1.63
N MET A 235 -17.34 3.04 1.96
CA MET A 235 -17.39 4.23 1.12
C MET A 235 -16.87 3.94 -0.31
N ALA A 236 -15.74 3.24 -0.43
CA ALA A 236 -15.19 2.86 -1.74
C ALA A 236 -16.15 1.96 -2.54
N LEU A 237 -16.82 1.01 -1.85
CA LEU A 237 -17.84 0.15 -2.48
C LEU A 237 -19.05 0.95 -2.95
N ASP A 238 -19.55 1.89 -2.14
CA ASP A 238 -20.69 2.75 -2.50
C ASP A 238 -20.38 3.63 -3.71
N MET A 239 -19.17 4.23 -3.75
CA MET A 239 -18.75 5.07 -4.87
C MET A 239 -18.60 4.27 -6.15
N LEU A 240 -18.06 3.06 -6.09
CA LEU A 240 -17.94 2.21 -7.28
C LEU A 240 -19.31 1.70 -7.75
N GLU A 241 -20.18 1.25 -6.85
CA GLU A 241 -21.53 0.82 -7.21
C GLU A 241 -22.30 1.94 -7.91
N GLY A 242 -22.20 3.18 -7.39
CA GLY A 242 -22.78 4.36 -8.01
C GLY A 242 -22.22 4.65 -9.40
N ALA A 243 -20.93 4.46 -9.61
CA ALA A 243 -20.27 4.65 -10.89
C ALA A 243 -20.67 3.58 -11.92
N LEU A 244 -20.72 2.30 -11.52
CA LEU A 244 -21.08 1.18 -12.38
C LEU A 244 -22.53 1.22 -12.87
N ARG A 245 -23.44 1.85 -12.12
CA ARG A 245 -24.83 2.10 -12.61
C ARG A 245 -24.87 2.98 -13.86
N LYS A 246 -23.86 3.82 -14.05
CA LYS A 246 -23.76 4.76 -15.17
C LYS A 246 -22.82 4.26 -16.27
N TYR A 247 -21.71 3.64 -15.88
CA TYR A 247 -20.66 3.18 -16.78
C TYR A 247 -20.45 1.68 -16.58
N SER A 248 -21.09 0.86 -17.41
CA SER A 248 -20.82 -0.58 -17.40
C SER A 248 -19.42 -0.83 -17.93
N SER A 249 -18.60 -1.49 -17.13
CA SER A 249 -17.23 -1.86 -17.51
C SER A 249 -17.00 -3.29 -17.04
N PRO A 250 -17.15 -4.29 -17.92
CA PRO A 250 -16.82 -5.66 -17.57
C PRO A 250 -15.31 -5.77 -17.33
N ASP A 251 -14.92 -6.60 -16.39
CA ASP A 251 -13.51 -6.89 -16.07
C ASP A 251 -12.67 -5.66 -15.72
N HIS A 252 -13.24 -4.68 -14.98
CA HIS A 252 -12.51 -3.48 -14.57
C HIS A 252 -11.43 -3.77 -13.52
N ARG A 253 -11.58 -4.84 -12.73
CA ARG A 253 -10.66 -5.30 -11.65
C ARG A 253 -10.18 -4.18 -10.72
N PHE A 254 -11.05 -3.20 -10.40
CA PHE A 254 -10.70 -2.20 -9.40
C PHE A 254 -10.34 -2.92 -8.11
N THR A 255 -9.19 -2.58 -7.53
CA THR A 255 -8.61 -3.33 -6.44
C THR A 255 -8.58 -2.50 -5.16
N LEU A 256 -9.11 -3.04 -4.06
CA LEU A 256 -8.89 -2.45 -2.74
C LEU A 256 -7.58 -2.98 -2.16
N GLN A 257 -6.73 -2.04 -1.77
CA GLN A 257 -5.44 -2.33 -1.15
C GLN A 257 -5.59 -2.32 0.36
N HIS A 258 -4.89 -3.23 1.02
CA HIS A 258 -4.87 -3.49 2.46
C HIS A 258 -6.17 -4.09 2.98
N CYS A 259 -7.29 -3.37 2.89
CA CYS A 259 -8.62 -3.86 3.27
C CYS A 259 -8.65 -4.52 4.67
N GLN A 260 -7.89 -3.93 5.62
CA GLN A 260 -7.48 -4.62 6.85
C GLN A 260 -8.65 -5.01 7.74
N LEU A 261 -9.72 -4.20 7.78
CA LEU A 261 -10.90 -4.44 8.61
C LEU A 261 -12.15 -4.85 7.81
N ALA A 262 -12.00 -5.16 6.52
CA ALA A 262 -13.13 -5.59 5.70
C ALA A 262 -13.80 -6.84 6.28
N ASP A 263 -15.14 -6.81 6.33
CA ASP A 263 -15.96 -7.91 6.79
C ASP A 263 -16.49 -8.80 5.64
N ALA A 264 -17.11 -9.92 6.00
CA ALA A 264 -17.65 -10.86 5.02
C ALA A 264 -18.77 -10.27 4.14
N ALA A 265 -19.50 -9.26 4.61
CA ALA A 265 -20.54 -8.59 3.81
C ALA A 265 -19.87 -7.71 2.74
N GLN A 266 -18.81 -7.02 3.11
CA GLN A 266 -18.02 -6.19 2.19
C GLN A 266 -17.31 -7.04 1.13
N PHE A 267 -16.71 -8.18 1.48
CA PHE A 267 -16.15 -9.11 0.50
C PHE A 267 -17.21 -9.65 -0.47
N ARG A 268 -18.43 -9.97 0.01
CA ARG A 268 -19.54 -10.34 -0.89
C ARG A 268 -19.95 -9.20 -1.84
N ARG A 269 -19.91 -7.94 -1.36
CA ARG A 269 -20.15 -6.77 -2.23
C ARG A 269 -19.03 -6.60 -3.26
N MET A 270 -17.76 -6.72 -2.85
CA MET A 270 -16.61 -6.70 -3.79
C MET A 270 -16.80 -7.73 -4.90
N LYS A 271 -17.19 -8.97 -4.55
CA LYS A 271 -17.44 -10.01 -5.55
C LYS A 271 -18.58 -9.64 -6.52
N LYS A 272 -19.66 -9.06 -6.03
CA LYS A 272 -20.78 -8.62 -6.87
C LYS A 272 -20.43 -7.44 -7.79
N LEU A 273 -19.46 -6.64 -7.40
CA LEU A 273 -18.98 -5.48 -8.15
C LEU A 273 -17.75 -5.83 -9.01
N ASP A 274 -17.39 -7.10 -9.15
CA ASP A 274 -16.21 -7.58 -9.89
C ASP A 274 -14.89 -6.90 -9.48
N MET A 275 -14.78 -6.55 -8.20
CA MET A 275 -13.57 -6.00 -7.61
C MET A 275 -12.58 -7.09 -7.23
N CYS A 276 -11.32 -6.69 -7.10
CA CYS A 276 -10.26 -7.48 -6.50
C CYS A 276 -9.88 -6.91 -5.13
N VAL A 277 -9.17 -7.73 -4.32
CA VAL A 277 -8.58 -7.29 -3.06
C VAL A 277 -7.11 -7.71 -2.99
N ASN A 278 -6.29 -6.85 -2.39
CA ASN A 278 -4.89 -7.14 -2.10
C ASN A 278 -4.64 -6.89 -0.60
N LEU A 279 -4.58 -7.97 0.19
CA LEU A 279 -4.57 -7.92 1.65
C LEU A 279 -3.16 -7.76 2.21
N PHE A 280 -3.02 -6.94 3.25
CA PHE A 280 -1.73 -6.69 3.91
C PHE A 280 -1.41 -7.77 4.96
N ALA A 281 -1.04 -8.97 4.50
CA ALA A 281 -0.85 -10.12 5.39
C ALA A 281 0.25 -9.91 6.44
N ASN A 282 1.36 -9.23 6.12
CA ASN A 282 2.44 -8.96 7.09
C ASN A 282 2.01 -8.15 8.31
N HIS A 283 0.89 -7.42 8.21
CA HIS A 283 0.44 -6.50 9.25
C HIS A 283 0.17 -7.20 10.60
N HIS A 284 -0.28 -8.46 10.58
CA HIS A 284 -0.45 -9.23 11.82
C HIS A 284 0.85 -9.38 12.59
N TYR A 285 1.93 -9.75 11.89
CA TYR A 285 3.21 -10.02 12.54
C TYR A 285 3.72 -8.79 13.27
N TYR A 286 3.73 -7.64 12.59
CA TYR A 286 4.34 -6.44 13.14
C TYR A 286 3.45 -5.70 14.16
N TRP A 287 2.15 -5.63 13.95
CA TRP A 287 1.25 -4.81 14.78
C TRP A 287 0.09 -5.58 15.39
N GLY A 288 -0.02 -6.88 15.17
CA GLY A 288 -1.15 -7.69 15.60
C GLY A 288 -1.40 -7.63 17.10
N ASP A 289 -0.37 -7.73 17.91
CA ASP A 289 -0.48 -7.65 19.38
C ASP A 289 -1.02 -6.31 19.86
N GLU A 290 -0.55 -5.22 19.26
CA GLU A 290 -1.00 -3.87 19.60
C GLU A 290 -2.41 -3.59 19.07
N HIS A 291 -2.77 -4.12 17.90
CA HIS A 291 -4.14 -4.05 17.42
C HIS A 291 -5.11 -4.77 18.33
N TYR A 292 -4.72 -5.94 18.81
CA TYR A 292 -5.49 -6.71 19.79
C TYR A 292 -5.71 -5.93 21.09
N ARG A 293 -4.64 -5.33 21.62
CA ARG A 293 -4.64 -4.63 22.92
C ARG A 293 -5.27 -3.24 22.84
N LEU A 294 -5.02 -2.46 21.79
CA LEU A 294 -5.15 -1.01 21.81
C LEU A 294 -6.08 -0.43 20.75
N THR A 295 -5.93 -0.81 19.48
CA THR A 295 -6.59 -0.04 18.40
C THR A 295 -7.95 -0.58 18.02
N VAL A 296 -8.10 -1.89 17.80
CA VAL A 296 -9.35 -2.48 17.31
C VAL A 296 -9.97 -3.47 18.30
N GLY A 297 -9.22 -3.91 19.29
CA GLY A 297 -9.64 -4.88 20.30
C GLY A 297 -9.63 -6.33 19.79
N PRO A 298 -9.81 -7.30 20.70
CA PRO A 298 -9.61 -8.74 20.42
C PRO A 298 -10.43 -9.27 19.24
N ASP A 299 -11.72 -8.97 19.20
CA ASP A 299 -12.63 -9.50 18.19
C ASP A 299 -12.28 -9.02 16.77
N ARG A 300 -12.11 -7.71 16.58
CA ARG A 300 -11.76 -7.18 15.26
C ARG A 300 -10.33 -7.50 14.84
N ALA A 301 -9.40 -7.55 15.79
CA ALA A 301 -8.01 -7.94 15.51
C ALA A 301 -7.94 -9.38 14.98
N SER A 302 -8.72 -10.30 15.54
CA SER A 302 -8.77 -11.69 15.06
C SER A 302 -9.31 -11.81 13.62
N ARG A 303 -10.15 -10.86 13.18
CA ARG A 303 -10.73 -10.84 11.84
C ARG A 303 -9.99 -9.95 10.83
N MET A 304 -8.90 -9.27 11.23
CA MET A 304 -8.12 -8.42 10.34
C MET A 304 -7.48 -9.22 9.20
N ASN A 305 -7.34 -8.58 8.03
CA ASN A 305 -6.72 -9.17 6.84
C ASN A 305 -7.28 -10.56 6.55
N ALA A 306 -8.61 -10.64 6.38
CA ALA A 306 -9.39 -11.86 6.40
C ALA A 306 -9.24 -12.68 5.09
N CYS A 307 -8.07 -13.30 4.89
CA CYS A 307 -7.72 -14.06 3.69
C CYS A 307 -8.70 -15.23 3.45
N LYS A 308 -9.03 -16.00 4.49
CA LYS A 308 -9.95 -17.15 4.36
C LYS A 308 -11.36 -16.72 3.99
N THR A 309 -11.80 -15.59 4.56
CA THR A 309 -13.10 -15.01 4.23
C THR A 309 -13.15 -14.49 2.78
N ALA A 310 -12.09 -13.85 2.30
CA ALA A 310 -11.97 -13.44 0.89
C ALA A 310 -12.05 -14.65 -0.05
N LEU A 311 -11.32 -15.73 0.23
CA LEU A 311 -11.38 -16.99 -0.54
C LEU A 311 -12.78 -17.60 -0.52
N LYS A 312 -13.44 -17.71 0.65
CA LYS A 312 -14.80 -18.26 0.78
C LYS A 312 -15.84 -17.46 -0.02
N THR A 313 -15.65 -16.16 -0.12
CA THR A 313 -16.54 -15.27 -0.91
C THR A 313 -16.17 -15.22 -2.39
N LYS A 314 -15.07 -15.88 -2.79
CA LYS A 314 -14.57 -15.95 -4.16
C LYS A 314 -14.22 -14.57 -4.76
N VAL A 315 -13.80 -13.63 -3.93
CA VAL A 315 -13.18 -12.39 -4.39
C VAL A 315 -11.78 -12.71 -4.91
N PRO A 316 -11.40 -12.27 -6.10
CA PRO A 316 -10.02 -12.41 -6.57
C PRO A 316 -9.07 -11.70 -5.57
N MET A 317 -8.10 -12.46 -5.05
CA MET A 317 -7.28 -12.01 -3.94
C MET A 317 -5.79 -12.12 -4.25
N ALA A 318 -5.05 -11.09 -3.87
CA ALA A 318 -3.62 -11.07 -3.69
C ALA A 318 -3.27 -10.77 -2.23
N ILE A 319 -2.01 -10.97 -1.85
CA ILE A 319 -1.45 -10.55 -0.56
C ILE A 319 -0.13 -9.81 -0.80
N HIS A 320 0.19 -8.85 0.07
CA HIS A 320 1.36 -8.00 -0.09
C HIS A 320 2.05 -7.66 1.24
N SER A 321 3.28 -7.15 1.13
CA SER A 321 4.12 -6.70 2.25
C SER A 321 4.05 -5.18 2.50
N ASP A 322 3.53 -4.41 1.55
CA ASP A 322 3.53 -2.94 1.61
C ASP A 322 4.95 -2.34 1.80
N ALA A 323 5.95 -2.90 1.12
CA ALA A 323 7.33 -2.40 1.25
C ALA A 323 7.43 -0.91 0.82
N PRO A 324 8.11 -0.06 1.59
CA PRO A 324 9.01 -0.35 2.72
C PRO A 324 8.34 -0.31 4.12
N VAL A 325 7.01 -0.25 4.22
CA VAL A 325 6.29 -0.27 5.51
C VAL A 325 6.62 -1.53 6.29
N THR A 326 6.66 -2.68 5.61
CA THR A 326 7.34 -3.89 6.07
C THR A 326 8.32 -4.37 5.00
N PRO A 327 9.31 -5.22 5.35
CA PRO A 327 10.27 -5.70 4.36
C PRO A 327 9.62 -6.41 3.16
N LEU A 328 10.18 -6.21 1.97
CA LEU A 328 9.81 -6.99 0.79
C LEU A 328 10.20 -8.45 1.01
N GLY A 329 9.24 -9.37 0.86
CA GLY A 329 9.48 -10.80 1.02
C GLY A 329 8.21 -11.62 0.79
N PRO A 330 7.92 -12.05 -0.45
CA PRO A 330 6.68 -12.78 -0.75
C PRO A 330 6.49 -14.05 0.08
N LEU A 331 7.56 -14.82 0.33
CA LEU A 331 7.48 -16.03 1.18
C LEU A 331 7.13 -15.70 2.63
N PHE A 332 7.68 -14.62 3.18
CA PHE A 332 7.29 -14.12 4.50
C PHE A 332 5.82 -13.65 4.51
N THR A 333 5.39 -12.98 3.46
CA THR A 333 3.98 -12.57 3.30
C THR A 333 3.03 -13.78 3.26
N ALA A 334 3.40 -14.81 2.50
CA ALA A 334 2.67 -16.07 2.44
C ALA A 334 2.64 -16.77 3.82
N TRP A 335 3.79 -16.83 4.51
CA TRP A 335 3.90 -17.37 5.87
C TRP A 335 2.97 -16.64 6.84
N CYS A 336 2.90 -15.31 6.80
CA CYS A 336 1.97 -14.54 7.63
C CYS A 336 0.50 -14.95 7.41
N ALA A 337 0.10 -15.14 6.15
CA ALA A 337 -1.27 -15.54 5.81
C ALA A 337 -1.59 -16.99 6.23
N VAL A 338 -0.59 -17.89 6.17
CA VAL A 338 -0.72 -19.32 6.53
C VAL A 338 -0.72 -19.51 8.03
N THR A 339 0.17 -18.84 8.77
CA THR A 339 0.34 -19.07 10.23
C THR A 339 -0.47 -18.12 11.08
N ARG A 340 -0.66 -16.87 10.65
CA ARG A 340 -1.26 -15.76 11.39
C ARG A 340 -0.58 -15.48 12.73
N GLU A 341 0.70 -15.79 12.81
CA GLU A 341 1.53 -15.54 13.98
C GLU A 341 1.90 -14.07 14.09
N THR A 342 1.82 -13.51 15.29
CA THR A 342 2.32 -12.18 15.64
C THR A 342 3.75 -12.25 16.13
N ALA A 343 4.43 -11.10 16.29
CA ALA A 343 5.81 -11.03 16.80
C ALA A 343 5.96 -11.61 18.21
N SER A 344 4.89 -11.68 19.03
CA SER A 344 4.89 -12.33 20.34
C SER A 344 4.64 -13.84 20.30
N GLY A 345 4.41 -14.43 19.12
CA GLY A 345 4.04 -15.82 18.95
C GLY A 345 2.55 -16.12 19.16
N ARG A 346 1.71 -15.08 19.30
CA ARG A 346 0.25 -15.25 19.35
C ARG A 346 -0.27 -15.65 17.98
N ILE A 347 -1.17 -16.60 17.92
CA ILE A 347 -1.98 -16.88 16.73
C ILE A 347 -3.20 -15.97 16.76
N GLN A 348 -3.32 -15.08 15.78
CA GLN A 348 -4.39 -14.08 15.75
C GLN A 348 -5.44 -14.41 14.68
N GLY A 349 -6.57 -14.99 15.09
CA GLY A 349 -7.66 -15.37 14.19
C GLY A 349 -7.32 -16.62 13.38
N GLU A 350 -7.20 -17.75 14.05
CA GLU A 350 -6.85 -19.04 13.46
C GLU A 350 -7.79 -19.45 12.30
N GLU A 351 -9.06 -19.07 12.39
CA GLU A 351 -10.09 -19.31 11.39
C GLU A 351 -9.85 -18.60 10.05
N GLU A 352 -9.00 -17.59 10.03
CA GLU A 352 -8.60 -16.85 8.82
C GLU A 352 -7.29 -17.37 8.18
N ARG A 353 -6.69 -18.45 8.72
CA ARG A 353 -5.57 -19.14 8.08
C ARG A 353 -5.97 -19.68 6.72
N ILE A 354 -5.04 -19.61 5.76
CA ILE A 354 -5.19 -20.19 4.43
C ILE A 354 -4.16 -21.30 4.21
N ALA A 355 -4.39 -22.16 3.23
CA ALA A 355 -3.44 -23.18 2.83
C ALA A 355 -2.21 -22.56 2.13
N ILE A 356 -1.10 -23.28 2.09
CA ILE A 356 0.12 -22.83 1.41
C ILE A 356 -0.18 -22.60 -0.08
N GLU A 357 -0.95 -23.48 -0.71
CA GLU A 357 -1.37 -23.38 -2.10
C GLU A 357 -2.12 -22.06 -2.39
N ASP A 358 -3.05 -21.69 -1.52
CA ASP A 358 -3.80 -20.44 -1.62
C ASP A 358 -2.88 -19.23 -1.44
N ALA A 359 -1.91 -19.29 -0.52
CA ALA A 359 -0.95 -18.22 -0.27
C ALA A 359 0.03 -18.05 -1.42
N MET A 360 0.55 -19.17 -1.96
CA MET A 360 1.43 -19.15 -3.13
C MET A 360 0.70 -18.64 -4.38
N TYR A 361 -0.57 -19.01 -4.57
CA TYR A 361 -1.41 -18.42 -5.61
C TYR A 361 -1.56 -16.91 -5.43
N ALA A 362 -1.81 -16.44 -4.20
CA ALA A 362 -2.06 -15.02 -3.90
C ALA A 362 -0.81 -14.12 -4.13
N ILE A 363 0.41 -14.66 -4.01
CA ILE A 363 1.66 -13.92 -4.31
C ILE A 363 2.12 -14.08 -5.77
N THR A 364 1.46 -14.91 -6.58
CA THR A 364 1.83 -15.18 -7.97
C THR A 364 0.67 -14.84 -8.92
N LEU A 365 -0.13 -15.82 -9.33
CA LEU A 365 -1.21 -15.62 -10.31
C LEU A 365 -2.31 -14.69 -9.78
N GLY A 366 -2.65 -14.78 -8.49
CA GLY A 366 -3.59 -13.85 -7.86
C GLY A 366 -3.11 -12.41 -7.92
N ALA A 367 -1.81 -12.17 -7.65
CA ALA A 367 -1.20 -10.85 -7.78
C ALA A 367 -1.21 -10.35 -9.23
N ALA A 368 -0.84 -11.21 -10.20
CA ALA A 368 -0.89 -10.88 -11.62
C ALA A 368 -2.31 -10.51 -12.07
N TYR A 369 -3.33 -11.25 -11.58
CA TYR A 369 -4.74 -11.00 -11.89
C TYR A 369 -5.18 -9.59 -11.46
N THR A 370 -4.75 -9.14 -10.27
CA THR A 370 -5.09 -7.79 -9.79
C THR A 370 -4.47 -6.67 -10.62
N LEU A 371 -3.58 -7.00 -11.56
CA LEU A 371 -2.88 -6.06 -12.44
C LEU A 371 -3.25 -6.22 -13.92
N HIS A 372 -4.24 -7.05 -14.27
CA HIS A 372 -4.50 -7.45 -15.68
C HIS A 372 -3.22 -7.96 -16.39
N MET A 373 -2.44 -8.79 -15.69
CA MET A 373 -1.21 -9.39 -16.24
C MET A 373 -1.21 -10.92 -16.14
N ASP A 374 -2.32 -11.52 -15.76
CA ASP A 374 -2.48 -12.97 -15.57
C ASP A 374 -2.33 -13.77 -16.88
N ASP A 375 -2.54 -13.14 -18.03
CA ASP A 375 -2.25 -13.74 -19.33
C ASP A 375 -0.76 -13.70 -19.70
N GLU A 376 0.04 -12.85 -19.02
CA GLU A 376 1.46 -12.65 -19.32
C GLU A 376 2.39 -13.32 -18.32
N ILE A 377 2.01 -13.33 -17.02
CA ILE A 377 2.85 -13.77 -15.88
C ILE A 377 2.00 -14.44 -14.78
N GLY A 378 2.65 -14.87 -13.71
CA GLY A 378 2.03 -15.38 -12.50
C GLY A 378 1.83 -16.90 -12.47
N SER A 379 2.00 -17.59 -13.58
CA SER A 379 2.00 -19.06 -13.67
C SER A 379 2.98 -19.54 -14.74
N LEU A 380 3.37 -20.81 -14.65
CA LEU A 380 4.26 -21.49 -15.60
C LEU A 380 3.44 -22.17 -16.69
N GLU A 381 3.04 -21.39 -17.70
CA GLU A 381 2.23 -21.86 -18.82
C GLU A 381 2.86 -21.46 -20.15
N THR A 382 2.66 -22.30 -21.17
CA THR A 382 3.12 -21.98 -22.54
C THR A 382 2.46 -20.69 -23.03
N GLY A 383 3.26 -19.78 -23.54
CA GLY A 383 2.81 -18.46 -24.01
C GLY A 383 3.02 -17.33 -23.02
N LYS A 384 3.23 -17.61 -21.73
CA LYS A 384 3.60 -16.60 -20.74
C LYS A 384 5.10 -16.36 -20.71
N ARG A 385 5.49 -15.21 -20.16
CA ARG A 385 6.91 -14.87 -20.01
C ARG A 385 7.57 -15.81 -19.01
N ALA A 386 8.82 -16.16 -19.26
CA ALA A 386 9.63 -16.92 -18.33
C ALA A 386 10.13 -16.02 -17.19
N ASP A 387 9.21 -15.65 -16.29
CA ASP A 387 9.43 -14.86 -15.08
C ASP A 387 9.22 -15.77 -13.87
N LEU A 388 10.29 -16.19 -13.21
CA LEU A 388 10.28 -17.20 -12.16
C LEU A 388 11.11 -16.76 -10.94
N ALA A 389 10.69 -17.16 -9.74
CA ALA A 389 11.56 -17.27 -8.58
C ALA A 389 12.16 -18.69 -8.54
N ILE A 390 13.44 -18.80 -8.24
CA ILE A 390 14.15 -20.08 -8.06
C ILE A 390 14.42 -20.23 -6.56
N LEU A 391 13.80 -21.23 -5.96
CA LEU A 391 13.88 -21.51 -4.52
C LEU A 391 14.78 -22.72 -4.27
N GLU A 392 15.45 -22.76 -3.11
CA GLU A 392 16.27 -23.90 -2.74
C GLU A 392 15.47 -25.09 -2.19
N GLU A 393 14.22 -24.84 -1.77
CA GLU A 393 13.30 -25.87 -1.25
C GLU A 393 11.92 -25.71 -1.86
N ASP A 394 11.18 -26.81 -1.93
CA ASP A 394 9.79 -26.82 -2.39
C ASP A 394 8.85 -26.26 -1.31
N PRO A 395 8.18 -25.11 -1.54
CA PRO A 395 7.32 -24.49 -0.55
C PRO A 395 6.11 -25.37 -0.14
N PHE A 396 5.76 -26.36 -0.96
CA PHE A 396 4.64 -27.28 -0.67
C PHE A 396 5.05 -28.48 0.18
N LEU A 397 6.36 -28.73 0.35
CA LEU A 397 6.90 -29.85 1.10
C LEU A 397 7.50 -29.47 2.45
N VAL A 398 7.75 -28.18 2.70
CA VAL A 398 8.28 -27.71 3.99
C VAL A 398 7.18 -27.63 5.06
N ASN A 399 7.59 -27.61 6.33
CA ASN A 399 6.68 -27.27 7.40
C ASN A 399 6.15 -25.84 7.20
N PRO A 400 4.82 -25.57 7.33
CA PRO A 400 4.26 -24.23 7.17
C PRO A 400 4.97 -23.15 7.97
N ASN A 401 5.51 -23.45 9.15
CA ASN A 401 6.26 -22.51 9.98
C ASN A 401 7.63 -22.14 9.39
N GLU A 402 8.17 -22.94 8.49
CA GLU A 402 9.49 -22.76 7.84
C GLU A 402 9.37 -22.09 6.47
N LEU A 403 8.17 -21.85 5.95
CA LEU A 403 7.94 -21.25 4.63
C LEU A 403 8.70 -19.94 4.44
N LYS A 404 8.80 -19.11 5.48
CA LYS A 404 9.53 -17.84 5.48
C LYS A 404 11.05 -17.97 5.40
N ASP A 405 11.58 -19.15 5.73
CA ASP A 405 13.01 -19.43 5.86
C ASP A 405 13.61 -20.04 4.59
N ILE A 406 12.75 -20.41 3.63
CA ILE A 406 13.19 -20.91 2.31
C ILE A 406 14.03 -19.85 1.61
N LYS A 407 15.22 -20.24 1.21
CA LYS A 407 16.16 -19.36 0.52
C LYS A 407 15.79 -19.19 -0.94
N VAL A 408 15.89 -17.98 -1.41
CA VAL A 408 15.77 -17.63 -2.82
C VAL A 408 17.16 -17.71 -3.44
N TRP A 409 17.38 -18.70 -4.33
CA TRP A 409 18.62 -18.80 -5.08
C TRP A 409 18.76 -17.64 -6.09
N GLY A 410 17.67 -17.21 -6.69
CA GLY A 410 17.64 -16.13 -7.65
C GLY A 410 16.32 -16.01 -8.37
N THR A 411 16.34 -15.25 -9.48
CA THR A 411 15.17 -15.09 -10.34
C THR A 411 15.52 -15.30 -11.79
N MET A 412 14.50 -15.62 -12.60
CA MET A 412 14.56 -15.49 -14.05
C MET A 412 13.56 -14.43 -14.47
N GLN A 413 13.97 -13.49 -15.32
CA GLN A 413 13.11 -12.45 -15.85
C GLN A 413 13.22 -12.41 -17.37
N ALA A 414 12.12 -12.68 -18.08
CA ALA A 414 12.07 -12.84 -19.53
C ALA A 414 13.13 -13.83 -20.06
N GLY A 415 13.30 -14.98 -19.38
CA GLY A 415 14.25 -16.02 -19.73
C GLY A 415 15.71 -15.74 -19.30
N ARG A 416 16.01 -14.61 -18.68
CA ARG A 416 17.36 -14.30 -18.18
C ARG A 416 17.47 -14.57 -16.69
N ILE A 417 18.48 -15.32 -16.30
CA ILE A 417 18.78 -15.67 -14.90
C ILE A 417 19.53 -14.53 -14.20
N PHE A 418 19.16 -14.29 -12.95
CA PHE A 418 19.80 -13.39 -12.01
C PHE A 418 20.05 -14.15 -10.70
N ASP A 419 21.31 -14.40 -10.40
CA ASP A 419 21.76 -15.08 -9.18
C ASP A 419 21.80 -14.08 -8.00
N ALA A 420 21.12 -14.40 -6.90
CA ALA A 420 21.05 -13.54 -5.73
C ALA A 420 22.41 -13.40 -5.00
N SER A 421 23.31 -14.38 -5.12
CA SER A 421 24.63 -14.34 -4.50
C SER A 421 25.61 -13.38 -5.19
N LEU A 422 25.33 -12.99 -6.43
CA LEU A 422 26.18 -12.12 -7.24
C LEU A 422 25.77 -10.64 -7.17
N LEU A 423 24.72 -10.30 -6.39
CA LEU A 423 24.13 -8.98 -6.27
C LEU A 423 24.30 -8.43 -4.86
#